data_e1ce3ec13e3be13b14f3794c25b0667b
#
_entry.id   e1ce3ec13e3be13b14f3794c25b0667b
#
_cell.length_a   1.000
_cell.length_b   1.000
_cell.length_c   1.000
_cell.angle_alpha   90.00
_cell.angle_beta   90.00
_cell.angle_gamma   90.00
#
_symmetry.space_group_name_H-M   'P 1'
#
loop_
_entity.id
_entity.type
_entity.pdbx_description
1 polymer ?
#
loop_
_entity_poly.entity_id
_entity_poly.type
_entity_poly.pdbx_seq_one_letter_code
_entity_poly.pdbx_strand_id
1 'polypeptide(L)'
;RTLRDQLMRTELLPAFEMSEARLDGFVRAIRARRPRMLFGYPSALSHIARHAEKRGQRMDDLGIRVAFVTSERLYDDQRAGISRVFGCPVANGYG
;
A
#
# COMPACT_ATOMS: atom_id res chain seq x y z
N ARG A 1 -19.86 3.70 -7.14
CA ARG A 1 -19.06 3.38 -7.81
C ARG A 1 -17.85 4.07 -7.66
N THR A 2 -17.86 5.17 -7.49
CA THR A 2 -16.69 5.94 -7.47
C THR A 2 -15.84 5.71 -6.24
N LEU A 3 -16.43 5.54 -5.09
CA LEU A 3 -15.64 5.30 -3.91
C LEU A 3 -14.79 4.05 -4.02
N ARG A 4 -15.36 3.04 -4.63
CA ARG A 4 -14.66 1.84 -4.81
C ARG A 4 -13.47 2.02 -5.69
N ASP A 5 -13.53 2.89 -6.67
CA ASP A 5 -12.43 3.14 -7.57
C ASP A 5 -11.34 3.98 -6.93
N GLN A 6 -11.66 4.70 -5.87
CA GLN A 6 -10.72 5.58 -5.22
C GLN A 6 -10.03 4.99 -4.00
N LEU A 7 -10.61 3.94 -3.44
CA LEU A 7 -10.09 3.31 -2.25
C LEU A 7 -9.72 1.88 -2.55
N MET A 8 -8.48 1.53 -2.26
CA MET A 8 -8.04 0.16 -2.43
C MET A 8 -7.65 -0.42 -1.09
N ARG A 9 -8.30 -1.51 -0.72
CA ARG A 9 -7.99 -2.22 0.51
C ARG A 9 -7.10 -3.39 0.17
N THR A 10 -6.19 -3.71 1.08
CA THR A 10 -5.31 -4.85 0.91
C THR A 10 -5.92 -6.10 1.52
N GLU A 11 -7.23 -6.09 1.74
CA GLU A 11 -7.99 -7.22 2.27
C GLU A 11 -7.57 -7.61 3.67
N LEU A 12 -6.84 -6.73 4.32
CA LEU A 12 -6.46 -6.92 5.72
C LEU A 12 -5.72 -8.22 5.99
N LEU A 13 -4.92 -8.65 5.03
CA LEU A 13 -4.13 -9.86 5.21
C LEU A 13 -2.82 -9.52 5.89
N PRO A 14 -2.38 -10.35 6.83
CA PRO A 14 -1.07 -10.15 7.43
C PRO A 14 0.02 -10.31 6.39
N ALA A 15 1.12 -9.59 6.59
CA ALA A 15 2.20 -9.60 5.61
C ALA A 15 2.78 -11.00 5.39
N PHE A 16 2.85 -11.80 6.42
CA PHE A 16 3.47 -13.12 6.30
C PHE A 16 2.64 -14.08 5.46
N GLU A 17 1.40 -13.71 5.14
CA GLU A 17 0.57 -14.54 4.27
C GLU A 17 0.63 -14.10 2.82
N MET A 18 1.50 -13.14 2.51
CA MET A 18 1.60 -12.62 1.15
C MET A 18 2.73 -13.27 0.39
N SER A 19 2.40 -14.21 -0.49
CA SER A 19 3.38 -14.81 -1.37
C SER A 19 3.82 -13.79 -2.40
N GLU A 20 4.90 -14.08 -3.12
CA GLU A 20 5.35 -13.19 -4.17
C GLU A 20 4.32 -13.01 -5.27
N ALA A 21 3.60 -14.08 -5.60
CA ALA A 21 2.55 -13.98 -6.60
C ALA A 21 1.45 -13.04 -6.15
N ARG A 22 1.12 -13.08 -4.86
CA ARG A 22 0.10 -12.21 -4.32
C ARG A 22 0.55 -10.76 -4.30
N LEU A 23 1.82 -10.55 -3.96
CA LEU A 23 2.37 -9.20 -3.99
C LEU A 23 2.40 -8.64 -5.40
N ASP A 24 2.77 -9.45 -6.38
CA ASP A 24 2.72 -9.04 -7.78
C ASP A 24 1.30 -8.65 -8.17
N GLY A 25 0.33 -9.41 -7.69
CA GLY A 25 -1.08 -9.12 -7.96
C GLY A 25 -1.51 -7.78 -7.40
N PHE A 26 -1.10 -7.47 -6.17
CA PHE A 26 -1.41 -6.19 -5.57
C PHE A 26 -0.76 -5.04 -6.34
N VAL A 27 0.50 -5.20 -6.71
CA VAL A 27 1.20 -4.16 -7.46
C VAL A 27 0.49 -3.90 -8.78
N ARG A 28 0.13 -4.97 -9.49
CA ARG A 28 -0.56 -4.82 -10.77
C ARG A 28 -1.93 -4.16 -10.60
N ALA A 29 -2.66 -4.57 -9.57
CA ALA A 29 -3.99 -4.02 -9.33
C ALA A 29 -3.92 -2.53 -9.00
N ILE A 30 -2.95 -2.14 -8.17
CA ILE A 30 -2.80 -0.74 -7.80
C ILE A 30 -2.42 0.08 -9.03
N ARG A 31 -1.52 -0.43 -9.85
CA ARG A 31 -1.13 0.31 -11.05
C ARG A 31 -2.29 0.42 -12.04
N ALA A 32 -3.09 -0.61 -12.15
CA ALA A 32 -4.21 -0.59 -13.08
C ALA A 32 -5.34 0.31 -12.61
N ARG A 33 -5.65 0.26 -11.33
CA ARG A 33 -6.79 0.99 -10.79
C ARG A 33 -6.49 2.42 -10.43
N ARG A 34 -5.23 2.70 -10.12
CA ARG A 34 -4.77 4.04 -9.75
C ARG A 34 -5.66 4.64 -8.66
N PRO A 35 -5.80 3.96 -7.52
CA PRO A 35 -6.68 4.44 -6.46
C PRO A 35 -6.11 5.72 -5.85
N ARG A 36 -6.97 6.56 -5.31
CA ARG A 36 -6.50 7.75 -4.64
C ARG A 36 -6.10 7.48 -3.21
N MET A 37 -6.53 6.35 -2.68
CA MET A 37 -6.30 6.04 -1.29
C MET A 37 -6.02 4.54 -1.14
N LEU A 38 -5.00 4.22 -0.35
CA LEU A 38 -4.75 2.83 0.01
C LEU A 38 -5.16 2.64 1.45
N PHE A 39 -5.64 1.46 1.78
CA PHE A 39 -6.09 1.18 3.14
C PHE A 39 -5.67 -0.24 3.51
N GLY A 40 -5.00 -0.39 4.63
CA GLY A 40 -4.61 -1.72 5.09
C GLY A 40 -3.72 -1.68 6.30
N TYR A 41 -3.14 -2.82 6.60
CA TYR A 41 -2.18 -2.92 7.70
C TYR A 41 -0.87 -2.27 7.29
N PRO A 42 -0.17 -1.64 8.23
CA PRO A 42 1.16 -1.10 7.92
C PRO A 42 2.11 -2.14 7.38
N SER A 43 2.11 -3.34 7.96
CA SER A 43 3.02 -4.40 7.50
C SER A 43 2.68 -4.83 6.08
N ALA A 44 1.40 -4.90 5.74
CA ALA A 44 1.00 -5.30 4.40
C ALA A 44 1.41 -4.27 3.36
N LEU A 45 1.11 -3.00 3.63
CA LEU A 45 1.47 -1.95 2.69
C LEU A 45 2.97 -1.80 2.56
N SER A 46 3.69 -1.94 3.67
CA SER A 46 5.15 -1.89 3.65
C SER A 46 5.72 -3.03 2.82
N HIS A 47 5.13 -4.21 2.94
CA HIS A 47 5.59 -5.38 2.20
C HIS A 47 5.37 -5.18 0.70
N ILE A 48 4.20 -4.67 0.34
CA ILE A 48 3.90 -4.37 -1.06
C ILE A 48 4.85 -3.30 -1.59
N ALA A 49 5.13 -2.27 -0.80
CA ALA A 49 6.04 -1.21 -1.20
C ALA A 49 7.44 -1.77 -1.48
N ARG A 50 7.95 -2.60 -0.58
CA ARG A 50 9.27 -3.19 -0.77
C ARG A 50 9.31 -4.08 -1.98
N HIS A 51 8.26 -4.83 -2.20
CA HIS A 51 8.19 -5.73 -3.35
C HIS A 51 8.21 -4.93 -4.66
N ALA A 52 7.45 -3.84 -4.71
CA ALA A 52 7.42 -2.99 -5.89
C ALA A 52 8.81 -2.42 -6.17
N GLU A 53 9.47 -1.96 -5.11
CA GLU A 53 10.79 -1.37 -5.23
C GLU A 53 11.79 -2.40 -5.73
N LYS A 54 11.73 -3.60 -5.18
CA LYS A 54 12.60 -4.69 -5.56
C LYS A 54 12.43 -5.07 -7.02
N ARG A 55 11.20 -5.00 -7.52
CA ARG A 55 10.90 -5.33 -8.91
C ARG A 55 11.08 -4.15 -9.85
N GLY A 56 11.50 -3.02 -9.35
CA GLY A 56 11.69 -1.85 -10.19
C GLY A 56 10.39 -1.24 -10.67
N GLN A 57 9.29 -1.48 -9.97
CA GLN A 57 8.00 -0.94 -10.35
C GLN A 57 7.80 0.41 -9.70
N ARG A 58 7.53 1.41 -10.51
CA ARG A 58 7.30 2.74 -10.00
C ARG A 58 5.84 2.90 -9.57
N MET A 59 5.63 3.37 -8.35
CA MET A 59 4.28 3.49 -7.82
C MET A 59 3.96 4.93 -7.41
N ASP A 60 4.89 5.85 -7.55
CA ASP A 60 4.69 7.23 -7.08
C ASP A 60 4.10 8.14 -8.16
N ASP A 61 3.80 7.59 -9.32
CA ASP A 61 3.23 8.36 -10.42
C ASP A 61 1.77 7.98 -10.67
N LEU A 62 1.13 7.32 -9.71
CA LEU A 62 -0.23 6.82 -9.90
C LEU A 62 -1.31 7.75 -9.36
N GLY A 63 -0.94 8.83 -8.71
CA GLY A 63 -1.93 9.75 -8.17
C GLY A 63 -2.52 9.35 -6.85
N ILE A 64 -1.84 8.47 -6.11
CA ILE A 64 -2.30 8.07 -4.79
C ILE A 64 -2.09 9.25 -3.85
N ARG A 65 -3.13 9.62 -3.11
CA ARG A 65 -3.06 10.79 -2.25
C ARG A 65 -2.72 10.47 -0.81
N VAL A 66 -3.11 9.30 -0.33
CA VAL A 66 -2.84 8.94 1.05
C VAL A 66 -2.87 7.44 1.20
N ALA A 67 -2.03 6.92 2.08
CA ALA A 67 -2.08 5.53 2.51
C ALA A 67 -2.54 5.53 3.96
N PHE A 68 -3.72 4.98 4.20
CA PHE A 68 -4.30 4.94 5.53
C PHE A 68 -4.06 3.58 6.15
N VAL A 69 -3.37 3.55 7.29
CA VAL A 69 -3.03 2.29 7.94
C VAL A 69 -3.71 2.20 9.30
N THR A 70 -4.03 0.98 9.70
CA THR A 70 -4.73 0.75 10.95
C THR A 70 -4.47 -0.66 11.44
N SER A 71 -4.93 -0.95 12.64
CA SER A 71 -4.94 -2.29 13.26
C SER A 71 -3.60 -2.80 13.72
N GLU A 72 -2.52 -2.11 13.41
CA GLU A 72 -1.18 -2.46 13.85
C GLU A 72 -0.43 -1.17 14.12
N ARG A 73 0.63 -1.30 14.90
CA ARG A 73 1.50 -0.17 15.13
C ARG A 73 2.26 0.15 13.86
N LEU A 74 2.39 1.43 13.57
CA LEU A 74 3.14 1.88 12.41
C LEU A 74 4.54 2.29 12.86
N TYR A 75 5.54 1.60 12.34
CA TYR A 75 6.94 1.91 12.66
C TYR A 75 7.48 2.92 11.66
N ASP A 76 8.52 3.65 12.08
CA ASP A 76 9.06 4.72 11.25
C ASP A 76 9.58 4.24 9.91
N ASP A 77 10.22 3.08 9.87
CA ASP A 77 10.74 2.55 8.62
C ASP A 77 9.61 2.16 7.68
N GLN A 78 8.51 1.69 8.23
CA GLN A 78 7.34 1.35 7.41
C GLN A 78 6.73 2.62 6.81
N ARG A 79 6.56 3.64 7.64
CA ARG A 79 6.02 4.91 7.16
C ARG A 79 6.90 5.47 6.05
N ALA A 80 8.21 5.47 6.27
CA ALA A 80 9.12 6.02 5.29
C ALA A 80 9.08 5.25 3.97
N GLY A 81 9.04 3.92 4.05
CA GLY A 81 9.00 3.10 2.85
C GLY A 81 7.71 3.25 2.07
N ILE A 82 6.59 3.24 2.77
CA ILE A 82 5.29 3.41 2.12
C ILE A 82 5.20 4.78 1.47
N SER A 83 5.59 5.81 2.20
CA SER A 83 5.54 7.17 1.67
C SER A 83 6.44 7.34 0.46
N ARG A 84 7.64 6.80 0.52
CA ARG A 84 8.59 6.91 -0.58
C ARG A 84 8.10 6.19 -1.83
N VAL A 85 7.66 4.96 -1.66
CA VAL A 85 7.31 4.15 -2.82
C VAL A 85 6.01 4.64 -3.47
N PHE A 86 5.01 4.95 -2.66
CA PHE A 86 3.73 5.37 -3.21
C PHE A 86 3.61 6.86 -3.44
N GLY A 87 4.59 7.63 -2.97
CA GLY A 87 4.62 9.07 -3.20
C GLY A 87 3.49 9.81 -2.51
N CYS A 88 3.13 9.39 -1.30
CA CYS A 88 2.01 10.00 -0.59
C CYS A 88 2.24 9.93 0.92
N PRO A 89 1.53 10.76 1.68
CA PRO A 89 1.63 10.68 3.15
C PRO A 89 0.94 9.43 3.67
N VAL A 90 1.30 9.04 4.87
CA VAL A 90 0.71 7.89 5.54
C VAL A 90 -0.09 8.40 6.72
N ALA A 91 -1.38 8.08 6.75
CA ALA A 91 -2.26 8.44 7.85
C ALA A 91 -2.42 7.22 8.73
N ASN A 92 -2.20 7.40 10.02
CA ASN A 92 -2.23 6.30 10.97
C ASN A 92 -3.50 6.37 11.80
N GLY A 93 -4.36 5.36 11.64
CA GLY A 93 -5.59 5.28 12.41
C GLY A 93 -5.47 4.42 13.66
N TYR A 94 -4.28 3.92 13.96
CA TYR A 94 -4.08 3.05 15.10
C TYR A 94 -3.83 3.89 16.36
N GLY A 95 -4.70 3.71 17.32
CA GLY A 95 -4.60 4.29 18.64
C GLY A 95 -3.84 5.56 18.81
#